data_6d63618fd293b9a2d16e5ec0bb68eccf
#
_entry.id   6d63618fd293b9a2d16e5ec0bb68eccf
#
_cell.length_a   1.000
_cell.length_b   1.000
_cell.length_c   1.000
_cell.angle_alpha   90.00
_cell.angle_beta   90.00
_cell.angle_gamma   90.00
#
_symmetry.space_group_name_H-M   'P 1'
#
loop_
_entity.id
_entity.type
_entity.pdbx_description
1 polymer ?
#
loop_
_entity_poly.entity_id
_entity_poly.type
_entity_poly.pdbx_seq_one_letter_code
_entity_poly.pdbx_strand_id
1 'polypeptide(L)'
;AWYAARKLEYTDDSLFEKEYPASEDEALSPPRTISAFNPDILNQMREDVRNPMEIMPVGSITANIYQDFHKDGRYMAGTDTSHGVGGDDAVTVIMDRNTGYIVADIQTNLLPPDQLAIASIALLARYHNPIWGIEDNDWGILTIVAAQGLRYPRLYYRSEDKVGWHTDERSRYELWGELIEAISARLITIPSEGGLSQFYSVIRNPNKNGRIEGQTGAHDDYPLAVGIAWQLRRFAQAVGRARGNDAETWSSVFKRRTWLRW
;
A
#
# COMPACT_ATOMS: atom_id res chain seq x y z
N ALA A 1 -32.90 -15.46 8.58
CA ALA A 1 -34.33 -15.08 8.58
C ALA A 1 -34.56 -13.75 9.32
N TRP A 2 -34.12 -13.57 10.60
CA TRP A 2 -34.34 -12.35 11.40
C TRP A 2 -33.69 -11.11 10.77
N TYR A 3 -32.40 -11.18 10.40
CA TYR A 3 -31.63 -10.09 9.81
C TYR A 3 -32.29 -9.55 8.52
N ALA A 4 -32.71 -10.45 7.63
CA ALA A 4 -33.37 -10.07 6.38
C ALA A 4 -34.78 -9.43 6.62
N ALA A 5 -35.50 -9.91 7.61
CA ALA A 5 -36.79 -9.33 7.98
C ALA A 5 -36.63 -7.93 8.60
N ARG A 6 -35.63 -7.76 9.47
CA ARG A 6 -35.36 -6.49 10.12
C ARG A 6 -34.85 -5.43 9.14
N LYS A 7 -34.06 -5.84 8.15
CA LYS A 7 -33.56 -4.94 7.08
C LYS A 7 -34.69 -4.30 6.30
N LEU A 8 -35.82 -5.01 6.07
CA LEU A 8 -36.97 -4.49 5.35
C LEU A 8 -37.73 -3.37 6.10
N GLU A 9 -37.50 -3.19 7.39
CA GLU A 9 -38.12 -2.12 8.18
C GLU A 9 -37.40 -0.77 8.02
N TYR A 10 -36.20 -0.76 7.44
CA TYR A 10 -35.42 0.44 7.20
C TYR A 10 -35.58 0.90 5.75
N THR A 11 -35.77 2.20 5.58
CA THR A 11 -35.83 2.85 4.26
C THR A 11 -34.47 3.12 3.65
N ASP A 12 -33.42 3.03 4.48
CA ASP A 12 -32.02 3.25 4.12
C ASP A 12 -31.17 2.13 4.72
N ASP A 13 -30.55 1.34 3.84
CA ASP A 13 -29.68 0.23 4.21
C ASP A 13 -28.52 0.67 5.10
N SER A 14 -28.03 1.91 4.93
CA SER A 14 -26.92 2.44 5.72
C SER A 14 -27.26 2.66 7.19
N LEU A 15 -28.51 2.98 7.49
CA LEU A 15 -28.99 3.11 8.86
C LEU A 15 -29.14 1.74 9.52
N PHE A 16 -29.61 0.76 8.75
CA PHE A 16 -29.75 -0.61 9.22
C PHE A 16 -28.38 -1.22 9.55
N GLU A 17 -27.41 -1.11 8.63
CA GLU A 17 -26.05 -1.63 8.78
C GLU A 17 -25.33 -1.00 9.98
N LYS A 18 -25.59 0.28 10.26
CA LYS A 18 -25.05 0.96 11.43
C LYS A 18 -25.60 0.42 12.76
N GLU A 19 -26.88 0.04 12.80
CA GLU A 19 -27.52 -0.49 14.02
C GLU A 19 -27.32 -2.00 14.19
N TYR A 20 -27.20 -2.73 13.07
CA TYR A 20 -27.08 -4.18 13.03
C TYR A 20 -25.97 -4.63 12.09
N PRO A 21 -24.72 -4.29 12.36
CA PRO A 21 -23.61 -4.67 11.49
C PRO A 21 -23.47 -6.20 11.43
N ALA A 22 -23.22 -6.72 10.24
CA ALA A 22 -23.04 -8.15 10.00
C ALA A 22 -21.60 -8.62 10.28
N SER A 23 -20.65 -7.68 10.38
CA SER A 23 -19.23 -7.94 10.67
C SER A 23 -18.64 -6.81 11.50
N GLU A 24 -17.46 -7.07 12.08
CA GLU A 24 -16.69 -6.07 12.81
C GLU A 24 -16.28 -4.89 11.91
N ASP A 25 -15.87 -5.18 10.69
CA ASP A 25 -15.52 -4.13 9.71
C ASP A 25 -16.74 -3.28 9.33
N GLU A 26 -17.90 -3.89 9.20
CA GLU A 26 -19.14 -3.14 8.94
C GLU A 26 -19.50 -2.25 10.14
N ALA A 27 -19.30 -2.74 11.36
CA ALA A 27 -19.52 -1.97 12.58
C ALA A 27 -18.60 -0.73 12.69
N LEU A 28 -17.37 -0.86 12.21
CA LEU A 28 -16.35 0.20 12.25
C LEU A 28 -16.36 1.09 11.01
N SER A 29 -17.08 0.69 9.95
CA SER A 29 -17.14 1.43 8.68
C SER A 29 -17.93 2.73 8.83
N PRO A 30 -17.51 3.79 8.13
CA PRO A 30 -18.26 5.04 8.05
C PRO A 30 -19.59 4.82 7.31
N PRO A 31 -20.59 5.71 7.51
CA PRO A 31 -21.81 5.69 6.71
C PRO A 31 -21.50 5.67 5.21
N ARG A 32 -22.25 4.88 4.43
CA ARG A 32 -22.07 4.78 2.96
C ARG A 32 -22.07 6.12 2.25
N THR A 33 -22.79 7.11 2.77
CA THR A 33 -22.89 8.47 2.21
C THR A 33 -21.57 9.24 2.21
N ILE A 34 -20.65 8.89 3.10
CA ILE A 34 -19.33 9.52 3.19
C ILE A 34 -18.18 8.57 2.85
N SER A 35 -18.44 7.28 2.69
CA SER A 35 -17.41 6.32 2.29
C SER A 35 -16.79 6.71 0.95
N ALA A 36 -15.46 6.70 0.86
CA ALA A 36 -14.76 7.01 -0.38
C ALA A 36 -14.84 5.87 -1.40
N PHE A 37 -14.79 4.63 -0.92
CA PHE A 37 -14.93 3.42 -1.73
C PHE A 37 -16.32 2.81 -1.54
N ASN A 38 -16.83 2.16 -2.58
CA ASN A 38 -18.12 1.46 -2.49
C ASN A 38 -17.97 0.19 -1.61
N PRO A 39 -18.68 0.10 -0.47
CA PRO A 39 -18.57 -1.04 0.43
C PRO A 39 -18.96 -2.37 -0.23
N ASP A 40 -19.90 -2.38 -1.18
CA ASP A 40 -20.30 -3.62 -1.86
C ASP A 40 -19.16 -4.16 -2.74
N ILE A 41 -18.37 -3.27 -3.34
CA ILE A 41 -17.15 -3.67 -4.09
C ILE A 41 -16.08 -4.18 -3.14
N LEU A 42 -15.85 -3.50 -2.00
CA LEU A 42 -14.91 -3.98 -1.01
C LEU A 42 -15.30 -5.35 -0.44
N ASN A 43 -16.60 -5.58 -0.20
CA ASN A 43 -17.12 -6.87 0.25
C ASN A 43 -16.86 -7.98 -0.79
N GLN A 44 -17.03 -7.69 -2.09
CA GLN A 44 -16.64 -8.64 -3.14
C GLN A 44 -15.12 -8.89 -3.18
N MET A 45 -14.31 -7.87 -2.88
CA MET A 45 -12.86 -8.02 -2.84
C MET A 45 -12.37 -8.92 -1.71
N ARG A 46 -13.17 -9.14 -0.66
CA ARG A 46 -12.84 -10.11 0.40
C ARG A 46 -12.69 -11.55 -0.12
N GLU A 47 -13.34 -11.88 -1.24
CA GLU A 47 -13.17 -13.19 -1.87
C GLU A 47 -11.74 -13.39 -2.43
N ASP A 48 -11.01 -12.31 -2.65
CA ASP A 48 -9.62 -12.33 -3.13
C ASP A 48 -8.59 -12.34 -2.00
N VAL A 49 -9.01 -12.16 -0.74
CA VAL A 49 -8.12 -12.19 0.43
C VAL A 49 -7.54 -13.59 0.61
N ARG A 50 -6.25 -13.67 0.85
CA ARG A 50 -5.48 -14.91 0.98
C ARG A 50 -4.39 -14.79 2.02
N ASN A 51 -4.06 -15.91 2.65
CA ASN A 51 -2.82 -15.99 3.41
C ASN A 51 -1.62 -15.82 2.46
N PRO A 52 -0.54 -15.17 2.90
CA PRO A 52 0.69 -15.11 2.12
C PRO A 52 1.21 -16.54 1.85
N MET A 53 1.72 -16.76 0.65
CA MET A 53 2.37 -18.02 0.30
C MET A 53 3.71 -18.20 1.00
N GLU A 54 4.35 -17.08 1.36
CA GLU A 54 5.60 -17.04 2.11
C GLU A 54 5.62 -15.81 3.00
N ILE A 55 6.14 -15.99 4.22
CA ILE A 55 6.45 -14.89 5.14
C ILE A 55 7.98 -14.75 5.14
N MET A 56 8.46 -13.67 4.53
CA MET A 56 9.88 -13.42 4.35
C MET A 56 10.41 -12.56 5.51
N PRO A 57 11.44 -13.01 6.27
CA PRO A 57 12.09 -12.16 7.26
C PRO A 57 12.84 -11.00 6.59
N VAL A 58 12.62 -9.77 7.06
CA VAL A 58 13.30 -8.56 6.59
C VAL A 58 13.73 -7.70 7.79
N GLY A 59 14.95 -7.94 8.26
CA GLY A 59 15.43 -7.33 9.50
C GLY A 59 14.69 -7.88 10.72
N SER A 60 14.08 -7.00 11.52
CA SER A 60 13.32 -7.35 12.73
C SER A 60 11.82 -7.58 12.48
N ILE A 61 11.38 -7.46 11.23
CA ILE A 61 9.98 -7.63 10.82
C ILE A 61 9.86 -8.70 9.72
N THR A 62 8.66 -8.88 9.21
CA THR A 62 8.38 -9.78 8.09
C THR A 62 7.70 -9.04 6.96
N ALA A 63 7.93 -9.50 5.73
CA ALA A 63 7.18 -9.15 4.53
C ALA A 63 6.29 -10.31 4.12
N ASN A 64 5.11 -10.02 3.62
CA ASN A 64 4.20 -11.00 3.07
C ASN A 64 4.44 -11.13 1.56
N ILE A 65 4.56 -12.35 1.08
CA ILE A 65 4.66 -12.66 -0.35
C ILE A 65 3.38 -13.41 -0.73
N TYR A 66 2.62 -12.88 -1.66
CA TYR A 66 1.39 -13.50 -2.18
C TYR A 66 1.58 -14.15 -3.54
N GLN A 67 2.56 -13.68 -4.30
CA GLN A 67 2.91 -14.23 -5.59
C GLN A 67 4.40 -14.06 -5.86
N ASP A 68 5.05 -15.09 -6.39
CA ASP A 68 6.45 -15.02 -6.78
C ASP A 68 6.69 -14.11 -7.99
N PHE A 69 7.95 -13.68 -8.13
CA PHE A 69 8.40 -12.98 -9.32
C PHE A 69 8.13 -13.81 -10.58
N HIS A 70 7.55 -13.18 -11.59
CA HIS A 70 7.37 -13.75 -12.91
C HIS A 70 8.15 -12.91 -13.94
N LYS A 71 8.87 -13.57 -14.84
CA LYS A 71 9.74 -12.90 -15.83
C LYS A 71 9.02 -11.93 -16.77
N ASP A 72 7.73 -12.16 -17.02
CA ASP A 72 6.89 -11.31 -17.86
C ASP A 72 6.10 -10.27 -17.05
N GLY A 73 6.24 -10.30 -15.71
CA GLY A 73 5.65 -9.33 -14.79
C GLY A 73 6.26 -7.94 -14.99
N ARG A 74 5.46 -6.93 -14.66
CA ARG A 74 5.89 -5.51 -14.66
C ARG A 74 5.53 -4.91 -13.33
N TYR A 75 6.52 -4.74 -12.49
CA TYR A 75 6.28 -4.37 -11.10
C TYR A 75 6.51 -2.89 -10.85
N MET A 76 5.72 -2.35 -9.95
CA MET A 76 5.88 -1.05 -9.34
C MET A 76 5.63 -1.16 -7.84
N ALA A 77 6.21 -0.25 -7.08
CA ALA A 77 6.07 -0.22 -5.63
C ALA A 77 5.70 1.18 -5.13
N GLY A 78 4.86 1.21 -4.12
CA GLY A 78 4.48 2.41 -3.39
C GLY A 78 4.75 2.25 -1.90
N THR A 79 5.20 3.34 -1.28
CA THR A 79 5.45 3.37 0.17
C THR A 79 4.85 4.62 0.76
N ASP A 80 4.08 4.41 1.82
CA ASP A 80 3.71 5.40 2.81
C ASP A 80 4.54 5.18 4.07
N THR A 81 5.10 6.25 4.63
CA THR A 81 6.05 6.17 5.74
C THR A 81 5.51 6.81 7.00
N SER A 82 5.48 6.06 8.09
CA SER A 82 5.16 6.55 9.42
C SER A 82 6.42 6.83 10.26
N HIS A 83 6.21 7.37 11.45
CA HIS A 83 7.28 7.59 12.44
C HIS A 83 7.92 6.30 12.95
N GLY A 84 7.19 5.16 12.90
CA GLY A 84 7.74 3.84 13.20
C GLY A 84 7.83 3.48 14.67
N VAL A 85 7.14 4.18 15.56
CA VAL A 85 7.16 3.89 17.02
C VAL A 85 5.74 3.89 17.60
N GLY A 86 4.97 2.84 17.28
CA GLY A 86 3.67 2.58 17.94
C GLY A 86 2.52 3.53 17.56
N GLY A 87 2.67 4.27 16.46
CA GLY A 87 1.63 5.10 15.84
C GLY A 87 1.08 4.47 14.57
N ASP A 88 0.94 5.29 13.53
CA ASP A 88 0.48 4.87 12.21
C ASP A 88 1.42 3.83 11.58
N ASP A 89 0.89 2.98 10.74
CA ASP A 89 1.68 1.98 10.04
C ASP A 89 2.53 2.61 8.93
N ALA A 90 3.73 2.10 8.75
CA ALA A 90 4.49 2.28 7.53
C ALA A 90 4.18 1.11 6.59
N VAL A 91 3.87 1.40 5.35
CA VAL A 91 3.43 0.40 4.37
C VAL A 91 4.27 0.48 3.11
N THR A 92 4.76 -0.66 2.64
CA THR A 92 5.33 -0.81 1.29
C THR A 92 4.57 -1.90 0.57
N VAL A 93 4.01 -1.59 -0.61
CA VAL A 93 3.34 -2.58 -1.47
C VAL A 93 4.09 -2.74 -2.78
N ILE A 94 4.09 -3.95 -3.32
CA ILE A 94 4.53 -4.25 -4.69
C ILE A 94 3.35 -4.75 -5.49
N MET A 95 3.10 -4.15 -6.63
CA MET A 95 1.98 -4.47 -7.52
C MET A 95 2.51 -4.90 -8.89
N ASP A 96 1.93 -5.96 -9.47
CA ASP A 96 2.12 -6.28 -10.89
C ASP A 96 1.17 -5.45 -11.75
N ARG A 97 1.74 -4.60 -12.61
CA ARG A 97 0.99 -3.76 -13.55
C ARG A 97 0.07 -4.55 -14.48
N ASN A 98 0.46 -5.75 -14.86
CA ASN A 98 -0.27 -6.53 -15.87
C ASN A 98 -1.62 -7.01 -15.33
N THR A 99 -1.69 -7.28 -14.03
CA THR A 99 -2.85 -7.87 -13.36
C THR A 99 -3.50 -6.94 -12.33
N GLY A 100 -2.80 -5.91 -11.88
CA GLY A 100 -3.20 -5.09 -10.74
C GLY A 100 -3.11 -5.82 -9.39
N TYR A 101 -2.51 -7.01 -9.36
CA TYR A 101 -2.40 -7.82 -8.14
C TYR A 101 -1.28 -7.30 -7.24
N ILE A 102 -1.56 -7.12 -5.96
CA ILE A 102 -0.53 -6.85 -4.94
C ILE A 102 0.21 -8.16 -4.67
N VAL A 103 1.44 -8.26 -5.16
CA VAL A 103 2.25 -9.49 -5.09
C VAL A 103 2.98 -9.65 -3.77
N ALA A 104 3.27 -8.54 -3.09
CA ALA A 104 3.93 -8.55 -1.80
C ALA A 104 3.69 -7.24 -1.04
N ASP A 105 3.79 -7.29 0.28
CA ASP A 105 3.72 -6.12 1.13
C ASP A 105 4.58 -6.20 2.40
N ILE A 106 4.83 -5.04 2.97
CA ILE A 106 5.28 -4.81 4.34
C ILE A 106 4.26 -3.86 4.97
N GLN A 107 3.75 -4.21 6.14
CA GLN A 107 2.97 -3.33 7.00
C GLN A 107 3.51 -3.41 8.41
N THR A 108 3.95 -2.28 8.98
CA THR A 108 4.61 -2.26 10.28
C THR A 108 4.58 -0.87 10.91
N ASN A 109 4.44 -0.82 12.22
CA ASN A 109 4.63 0.40 13.03
C ASN A 109 5.87 0.31 13.94
N LEU A 110 6.79 -0.61 13.64
CA LEU A 110 7.95 -0.91 14.50
C LEU A 110 9.27 -0.39 13.92
N LEU A 111 9.31 0.02 12.65
CA LEU A 111 10.54 0.43 11.99
C LEU A 111 10.62 1.94 11.83
N PRO A 112 11.74 2.57 12.21
CA PRO A 112 12.03 3.93 11.81
C PRO A 112 12.27 4.01 10.28
N PRO A 113 12.13 5.20 9.67
CA PRO A 113 12.16 5.38 8.22
C PRO A 113 13.39 4.79 7.50
N ASP A 114 14.58 4.90 8.09
CA ASP A 114 15.80 4.35 7.53
C ASP A 114 15.83 2.81 7.53
N GLN A 115 15.28 2.19 8.58
CA GLN A 115 15.14 0.73 8.65
C GLN A 115 14.04 0.23 7.73
N LEU A 116 12.95 0.99 7.56
CA LEU A 116 11.92 0.71 6.57
C LEU A 116 12.52 0.68 5.15
N ALA A 117 13.39 1.64 4.82
CA ALA A 117 14.07 1.66 3.53
C ALA A 117 14.90 0.38 3.31
N ILE A 118 15.62 -0.08 4.32
CA ILE A 118 16.43 -1.33 4.25
C ILE A 118 15.51 -2.54 4.03
N ALA A 119 14.44 -2.66 4.82
CA ALA A 119 13.49 -3.76 4.72
C ALA A 119 12.78 -3.78 3.35
N SER A 120 12.32 -2.60 2.91
CA SER A 120 11.68 -2.45 1.59
C SER A 120 12.63 -2.83 0.46
N ILE A 121 13.89 -2.39 0.48
CA ILE A 121 14.89 -2.74 -0.55
C ILE A 121 15.12 -4.26 -0.59
N ALA A 122 15.16 -4.94 0.56
CA ALA A 122 15.28 -6.40 0.59
C ALA A 122 14.10 -7.09 -0.10
N LEU A 123 12.87 -6.61 0.14
CA LEU A 123 11.67 -7.11 -0.53
C LEU A 123 11.67 -6.78 -2.03
N LEU A 124 11.97 -5.53 -2.39
CA LEU A 124 12.00 -5.04 -3.77
C LEU A 124 13.02 -5.78 -4.64
N ALA A 125 14.15 -6.20 -4.06
CA ALA A 125 15.17 -6.97 -4.75
C ALA A 125 14.63 -8.32 -5.28
N ARG A 126 13.67 -8.94 -4.58
CA ARG A 126 12.99 -10.18 -5.03
C ARG A 126 12.23 -9.97 -6.35
N TYR A 127 11.75 -8.76 -6.61
CA TYR A 127 11.02 -8.38 -7.82
C TYR A 127 11.89 -7.56 -8.79
N HIS A 128 13.21 -7.77 -8.76
CA HIS A 128 14.18 -7.13 -9.65
C HIS A 128 14.18 -5.60 -9.60
N ASN A 129 14.04 -5.06 -8.39
CA ASN A 129 14.09 -3.62 -8.13
C ASN A 129 13.11 -2.84 -9.02
N PRO A 130 11.79 -2.97 -8.82
CA PRO A 130 10.78 -2.21 -9.57
C PRO A 130 10.95 -0.71 -9.38
N ILE A 131 10.28 0.09 -10.20
CA ILE A 131 10.16 1.51 -9.91
C ILE A 131 9.47 1.68 -8.54
N TRP A 132 10.05 2.54 -7.70
CA TRP A 132 9.61 2.70 -6.33
C TRP A 132 9.30 4.16 -6.02
N GLY A 133 8.03 4.47 -5.72
CA GLY A 133 7.56 5.74 -5.20
C GLY A 133 7.43 5.70 -3.70
N ILE A 134 8.07 6.63 -3.03
CA ILE A 134 7.94 6.85 -1.58
C ILE A 134 7.26 8.20 -1.43
N GLU A 135 6.26 8.31 -0.56
CA GLU A 135 5.70 9.61 -0.24
C GLU A 135 6.80 10.50 0.35
N ASP A 136 6.95 11.74 -0.13
CA ASP A 136 8.03 12.65 0.29
C ASP A 136 7.59 13.66 1.36
N ASN A 137 6.45 13.43 1.97
CA ASN A 137 5.96 14.23 3.10
C ASN A 137 6.57 13.72 4.42
N ASP A 138 6.79 14.62 5.38
CA ASP A 138 7.22 14.34 6.75
C ASP A 138 8.34 13.27 6.85
N TRP A 139 8.00 12.09 7.34
CA TRP A 139 8.95 11.00 7.58
C TRP A 139 9.44 10.31 6.30
N GLY A 140 8.68 10.41 5.21
CA GLY A 140 9.04 9.81 3.93
C GLY A 140 10.33 10.35 3.35
N ILE A 141 10.68 11.60 3.63
CA ILE A 141 11.97 12.20 3.25
C ILE A 141 13.14 11.39 3.81
N LEU A 142 13.04 10.91 5.05
CA LEU A 142 14.11 10.12 5.68
C LEU A 142 14.24 8.74 5.01
N THR A 143 13.12 8.12 4.64
CA THR A 143 13.11 6.87 3.86
C THR A 143 13.74 7.06 2.49
N ILE A 144 13.46 8.18 1.81
CA ILE A 144 14.06 8.54 0.52
C ILE A 144 15.58 8.72 0.66
N VAL A 145 16.04 9.50 1.65
CA VAL A 145 17.46 9.73 1.89
C VAL A 145 18.19 8.41 2.16
N ALA A 146 17.59 7.53 2.96
CA ALA A 146 18.16 6.20 3.22
C ALA A 146 18.22 5.35 1.95
N ALA A 147 17.17 5.32 1.14
CA ALA A 147 17.11 4.58 -0.11
C ALA A 147 18.13 5.10 -1.14
N GLN A 148 18.33 6.43 -1.22
CA GLN A 148 19.38 7.05 -2.04
C GLN A 148 20.78 6.69 -1.53
N GLY A 149 21.02 6.76 -0.23
CA GLY A 149 22.28 6.37 0.40
C GLY A 149 22.64 4.89 0.17
N LEU A 150 21.62 4.03 0.09
CA LEU A 150 21.72 2.62 -0.28
C LEU A 150 21.80 2.39 -1.79
N ARG A 151 21.73 3.45 -2.59
CA ARG A 151 21.80 3.43 -4.05
C ARG A 151 20.72 2.55 -4.69
N TYR A 152 19.47 2.64 -4.20
CA TYR A 152 18.39 1.94 -4.88
C TYR A 152 18.26 2.43 -6.34
N PRO A 153 18.25 1.53 -7.33
CA PRO A 153 18.50 1.93 -8.73
C PRO A 153 17.31 2.60 -9.43
N ARG A 154 16.09 2.44 -8.90
CA ARG A 154 14.86 2.83 -9.62
C ARG A 154 13.86 3.58 -8.74
N LEU A 155 14.36 4.57 -7.98
CA LEU A 155 13.49 5.52 -7.29
C LEU A 155 12.67 6.33 -8.30
N TYR A 156 11.45 6.64 -7.95
CA TYR A 156 10.62 7.54 -8.72
C TYR A 156 11.06 8.99 -8.52
N TYR A 157 11.19 9.72 -9.62
CA TYR A 157 11.47 11.14 -9.65
C TYR A 157 10.28 11.85 -10.28
N ARG A 158 9.67 12.81 -9.59
CA ARG A 158 8.61 13.67 -10.14
C ARG A 158 9.16 14.79 -11.03
N SER A 159 10.45 15.17 -10.84
CA SER A 159 11.25 16.05 -11.69
C SER A 159 12.72 15.66 -11.58
N GLU A 160 13.62 16.32 -12.34
CA GLU A 160 15.05 15.98 -12.40
C GLU A 160 15.72 15.96 -11.00
N ASP A 161 15.28 16.81 -10.08
CA ASP A 161 15.85 17.01 -8.75
C ASP A 161 14.94 16.58 -7.60
N LYS A 162 13.70 16.15 -7.87
CA LYS A 162 12.69 15.84 -6.83
C LYS A 162 12.34 14.35 -6.83
N VAL A 163 12.87 13.65 -5.85
CA VAL A 163 12.59 12.23 -5.62
C VAL A 163 11.32 12.07 -4.81
N GLY A 164 10.58 11.01 -5.09
CA GLY A 164 9.41 10.62 -4.32
C GLY A 164 8.10 11.16 -4.88
N TRP A 165 7.02 10.66 -4.30
CA TRP A 165 5.65 11.09 -4.56
C TRP A 165 5.29 12.21 -3.59
N HIS A 166 4.94 13.37 -4.11
CA HIS A 166 4.52 14.49 -3.28
C HIS A 166 2.99 14.57 -3.21
N THR A 167 2.46 14.50 -2.01
CA THR A 167 1.02 14.62 -1.77
C THR A 167 0.66 16.06 -1.44
N ASP A 168 0.42 16.86 -2.46
CA ASP A 168 -0.24 18.16 -2.38
C ASP A 168 -1.75 18.03 -2.67
N GLU A 169 -2.48 19.13 -2.70
CA GLU A 169 -3.93 19.13 -2.94
C GLU A 169 -4.27 18.50 -4.31
N ARG A 170 -3.51 18.81 -5.35
CA ARG A 170 -3.75 18.33 -6.71
C ARG A 170 -3.40 16.85 -6.84
N SER A 171 -2.19 16.46 -6.44
CA SER A 171 -1.72 15.08 -6.57
C SER A 171 -2.52 14.12 -5.67
N ARG A 172 -2.99 14.60 -4.50
CA ARG A 172 -3.93 13.87 -3.64
C ARG A 172 -5.24 13.60 -4.37
N TYR A 173 -5.80 14.63 -5.02
CA TYR A 173 -7.05 14.47 -5.76
C TYR A 173 -6.91 13.48 -6.92
N GLU A 174 -5.81 13.57 -7.67
CA GLU A 174 -5.49 12.66 -8.77
C GLU A 174 -5.31 11.22 -8.25
N LEU A 175 -4.55 11.03 -7.17
CA LEU A 175 -4.27 9.71 -6.59
C LEU A 175 -5.55 9.03 -6.12
N TRP A 176 -6.34 9.70 -5.28
CA TRP A 176 -7.56 9.12 -4.74
C TRP A 176 -8.62 8.92 -5.82
N GLY A 177 -8.77 9.85 -6.75
CA GLY A 177 -9.71 9.72 -7.86
C GLY A 177 -9.44 8.48 -8.71
N GLU A 178 -8.19 8.31 -9.16
CA GLU A 178 -7.78 7.15 -9.95
C GLU A 178 -7.83 5.83 -9.15
N LEU A 179 -7.51 5.87 -7.86
CA LEU A 179 -7.58 4.69 -6.99
C LEU A 179 -9.04 4.24 -6.79
N ILE A 180 -9.96 5.17 -6.51
CA ILE A 180 -11.39 4.87 -6.36
C ILE A 180 -11.95 4.27 -7.65
N GLU A 181 -11.59 4.84 -8.81
CA GLU A 181 -12.00 4.31 -10.11
C GLU A 181 -11.45 2.90 -10.34
N ALA A 182 -10.16 2.67 -10.05
CA ALA A 182 -9.52 1.38 -10.22
C ALA A 182 -10.13 0.30 -9.32
N ILE A 183 -10.42 0.61 -8.05
CA ILE A 183 -11.09 -0.30 -7.11
C ILE A 183 -12.52 -0.58 -7.59
N SER A 184 -13.28 0.45 -7.98
CA SER A 184 -14.64 0.29 -8.48
C SER A 184 -14.72 -0.58 -9.73
N ALA A 185 -13.71 -0.49 -10.60
CA ALA A 185 -13.60 -1.32 -11.81
C ALA A 185 -12.92 -2.68 -11.56
N ARG A 186 -12.58 -3.01 -10.32
CA ARG A 186 -11.90 -4.27 -9.95
C ARG A 186 -10.57 -4.47 -10.71
N LEU A 187 -9.85 -3.38 -10.98
CA LEU A 187 -8.54 -3.41 -11.64
C LEU A 187 -7.39 -3.69 -10.67
N ILE A 188 -7.64 -3.61 -9.38
CA ILE A 188 -6.65 -3.88 -8.32
C ILE A 188 -7.17 -5.03 -7.46
N THR A 189 -6.29 -5.98 -7.16
CA THR A 189 -6.56 -7.10 -6.25
C THR A 189 -5.66 -6.98 -5.02
N ILE A 190 -6.27 -6.97 -3.84
CA ILE A 190 -5.61 -6.81 -2.55
C ILE A 190 -5.76 -8.13 -1.77
N PRO A 191 -4.73 -8.97 -1.70
CA PRO A 191 -4.80 -10.24 -0.97
C PRO A 191 -4.67 -10.09 0.54
N SER A 192 -4.12 -8.96 1.03
CA SER A 192 -3.96 -8.66 2.45
C SER A 192 -5.30 -8.32 3.09
N GLU A 193 -5.72 -9.07 4.11
CA GLU A 193 -6.92 -8.77 4.89
C GLU A 193 -6.77 -7.43 5.64
N GLY A 194 -5.64 -7.24 6.34
CA GLY A 194 -5.34 -6.00 7.05
C GLY A 194 -5.23 -4.81 6.10
N GLY A 195 -4.64 -5.01 4.91
CA GLY A 195 -4.58 -3.99 3.87
C GLY A 195 -5.96 -3.62 3.32
N LEU A 196 -6.80 -4.61 2.99
CA LEU A 196 -8.14 -4.38 2.48
C LEU A 196 -9.04 -3.70 3.53
N SER A 197 -8.89 -4.05 4.82
CA SER A 197 -9.70 -3.46 5.90
C SER A 197 -9.53 -1.95 6.01
N GLN A 198 -8.34 -1.41 5.74
CA GLN A 198 -8.11 0.03 5.77
C GLN A 198 -8.90 0.81 4.70
N PHE A 199 -9.27 0.17 3.58
CA PHE A 199 -10.09 0.83 2.55
C PHE A 199 -11.50 1.17 3.04
N TYR A 200 -12.05 0.41 3.98
CA TYR A 200 -13.38 0.69 4.56
C TYR A 200 -13.40 1.98 5.38
N SER A 201 -12.26 2.36 5.98
CA SER A 201 -12.14 3.55 6.83
C SER A 201 -11.89 4.84 6.07
N VAL A 202 -11.65 4.79 4.77
CA VAL A 202 -11.40 6.01 3.96
C VAL A 202 -12.71 6.71 3.63
N ILE A 203 -12.77 8.01 3.94
CA ILE A 203 -13.98 8.83 3.81
C ILE A 203 -13.77 10.05 2.91
N ARG A 204 -14.86 10.58 2.37
CA ARG A 204 -14.98 11.94 1.86
C ARG A 204 -15.42 12.84 3.00
N ASN A 205 -14.50 13.53 3.64
CA ASN A 205 -14.79 14.31 4.83
C ASN A 205 -15.66 15.54 4.50
N PRO A 206 -16.93 15.58 4.91
CA PRO A 206 -17.84 16.68 4.59
C PRO A 206 -17.40 18.01 5.24
N ASN A 207 -16.69 17.93 6.36
CA ASN A 207 -16.18 19.12 7.09
C ASN A 207 -14.91 19.71 6.46
N LYS A 208 -14.32 19.01 5.49
CA LYS A 208 -13.13 19.42 4.75
C LYS A 208 -13.36 19.43 3.23
N ASN A 209 -14.53 19.95 2.80
CA ASN A 209 -14.90 20.06 1.39
C ASN A 209 -14.80 18.75 0.59
N GLY A 210 -15.11 17.63 1.21
CA GLY A 210 -15.04 16.31 0.56
C GLY A 210 -13.61 15.78 0.39
N ARG A 211 -12.64 16.30 1.14
CA ARG A 211 -11.27 15.77 1.15
C ARG A 211 -11.31 14.28 1.50
N ILE A 212 -10.59 13.48 0.71
CA ILE A 212 -10.47 12.05 0.95
C ILE A 212 -9.31 11.80 1.89
N GLU A 213 -9.61 11.12 2.99
CA GLU A 213 -8.67 10.81 4.07
C GLU A 213 -9.19 9.65 4.92
N GLY A 214 -8.36 9.05 5.76
CA GLY A 214 -8.81 8.09 6.78
C GLY A 214 -9.77 8.75 7.77
N GLN A 215 -10.74 8.00 8.25
CA GLN A 215 -11.62 8.42 9.34
C GLN A 215 -10.78 8.69 10.60
N THR A 216 -11.18 9.64 11.42
CA THR A 216 -10.47 9.97 12.66
C THR A 216 -10.25 8.73 13.53
N GLY A 217 -9.00 8.42 13.84
CA GLY A 217 -8.61 7.24 14.61
C GLY A 217 -8.51 5.94 13.80
N ALA A 218 -8.62 6.01 12.48
CA ALA A 218 -8.40 4.90 11.57
C ALA A 218 -7.24 5.20 10.61
N HIS A 219 -6.69 4.14 10.03
CA HIS A 219 -5.52 4.19 9.15
C HIS A 219 -5.93 4.24 7.67
N ASP A 220 -5.19 5.00 6.87
CA ASP A 220 -5.28 5.03 5.40
C ASP A 220 -3.90 4.80 4.72
N ASP A 221 -2.94 4.31 5.48
CA ASP A 221 -1.55 4.11 5.06
C ASP A 221 -1.45 3.08 3.92
N TYR A 222 -2.18 1.95 4.06
CA TYR A 222 -2.19 0.92 3.01
C TYR A 222 -2.88 1.40 1.72
N PRO A 223 -4.08 2.00 1.74
CA PRO A 223 -4.67 2.67 0.59
C PRO A 223 -3.76 3.69 -0.08
N LEU A 224 -3.03 4.50 0.71
CA LEU A 224 -2.13 5.51 0.16
C LEU A 224 -0.94 4.86 -0.55
N ALA A 225 -0.29 3.86 0.07
CA ALA A 225 0.79 3.10 -0.56
C ALA A 225 0.34 2.43 -1.88
N VAL A 226 -0.87 1.82 -1.90
CA VAL A 226 -1.48 1.25 -3.11
C VAL A 226 -1.74 2.33 -4.16
N GLY A 227 -2.26 3.49 -3.75
CA GLY A 227 -2.49 4.63 -4.64
C GLY A 227 -1.21 5.12 -5.29
N ILE A 228 -0.12 5.27 -4.53
CA ILE A 228 1.20 5.63 -5.05
C ILE A 228 1.68 4.58 -6.07
N ALA A 229 1.63 3.28 -5.73
CA ALA A 229 2.00 2.22 -6.66
C ALA A 229 1.17 2.29 -7.96
N TRP A 230 -0.15 2.50 -7.85
CA TRP A 230 -1.03 2.64 -9.01
C TRP A 230 -0.68 3.82 -9.91
N GLN A 231 -0.29 4.96 -9.34
CA GLN A 231 0.18 6.11 -10.11
C GLN A 231 1.45 5.80 -10.93
N LEU A 232 2.30 4.92 -10.43
CA LEU A 232 3.54 4.54 -11.10
C LEU A 232 3.35 3.51 -12.22
N ARG A 233 2.15 3.00 -12.48
CA ARG A 233 1.89 1.97 -13.49
C ARG A 233 2.34 2.40 -14.90
N ARG A 234 2.33 3.70 -15.20
CA ARG A 234 2.80 4.25 -16.48
C ARG A 234 4.31 4.17 -16.67
N PHE A 235 5.05 4.03 -15.58
CA PHE A 235 6.51 3.95 -15.56
C PHE A 235 7.03 2.53 -15.34
N ALA A 236 6.15 1.56 -15.03
CA ALA A 236 6.52 0.17 -14.84
C ALA A 236 6.93 -0.45 -16.18
N GLN A 237 8.23 -0.72 -16.32
CA GLN A 237 8.79 -1.33 -17.53
C GLN A 237 8.83 -2.86 -17.39
N ALA A 238 8.88 -3.56 -18.53
CA ALA A 238 9.23 -4.98 -18.53
C ALA A 238 10.59 -5.16 -17.84
N VAL A 239 10.69 -6.17 -16.98
CA VAL A 239 11.97 -6.53 -16.36
C VAL A 239 12.86 -7.05 -17.48
N GLY A 240 13.77 -6.20 -17.97
CA GLY A 240 14.81 -6.63 -18.90
C GLY A 240 15.69 -7.66 -18.20
N ARG A 241 16.33 -8.56 -18.96
CA ARG A 241 17.40 -9.41 -18.41
C ARG A 241 18.37 -8.50 -17.69
N ALA A 242 18.45 -8.63 -16.36
CA ALA A 242 19.45 -7.92 -15.57
C ALA A 242 20.82 -8.17 -16.25
N ARG A 243 21.51 -7.11 -16.65
CA ARG A 243 22.91 -7.23 -17.01
C ARG A 243 23.58 -7.74 -15.73
N GLY A 244 24.24 -8.90 -15.81
CA GLY A 244 24.64 -9.76 -14.70
C GLY A 244 25.53 -9.20 -13.58
N ASN A 245 25.67 -7.88 -13.45
CA ASN A 245 26.47 -7.22 -12.40
C ASN A 245 25.64 -6.63 -11.24
N ASP A 246 24.34 -6.44 -11.38
CA ASP A 246 23.57 -5.71 -10.36
C ASP A 246 23.17 -6.60 -9.18
N ALA A 247 22.90 -7.88 -9.41
CA ALA A 247 22.52 -8.83 -8.34
C ALA A 247 23.69 -9.18 -7.39
N GLU A 248 24.93 -9.25 -7.92
CA GLU A 248 26.12 -9.52 -7.10
C GLU A 248 26.45 -8.35 -6.16
N THR A 249 26.21 -7.12 -6.59
CA THR A 249 26.55 -5.92 -5.82
C THR A 249 25.74 -5.82 -4.53
N TRP A 250 24.43 -6.17 -4.57
CA TRP A 250 23.54 -6.09 -3.40
C TRP A 250 23.80 -7.21 -2.38
N SER A 251 24.05 -8.44 -2.84
CA SER A 251 24.45 -9.54 -1.96
C SER A 251 25.75 -9.22 -1.19
N SER A 252 26.67 -8.48 -1.79
CA SER A 252 27.94 -8.08 -1.16
C SER A 252 27.77 -6.94 -0.16
N VAL A 253 26.82 -6.03 -0.36
CA VAL A 253 26.52 -4.93 0.57
C VAL A 253 25.87 -5.48 1.86
N PHE A 254 24.93 -6.42 1.75
CA PHE A 254 24.35 -7.06 2.92
C PHE A 254 25.35 -7.89 3.71
N LYS A 255 26.23 -8.65 3.05
CA LYS A 255 27.27 -9.45 3.72
C LYS A 255 28.32 -8.61 4.46
N ARG A 256 28.58 -7.38 4.04
CA ARG A 256 29.59 -6.52 4.71
C ARG A 256 29.06 -5.82 5.95
N ARG A 257 27.76 -5.63 6.14
CA ARG A 257 27.18 -4.94 7.31
C ARG A 257 26.80 -5.85 8.47
N THR A 258 26.77 -7.18 8.29
CA THR A 258 26.53 -8.12 9.38
C THR A 258 27.73 -8.30 10.34
N TRP A 259 28.84 -7.57 10.14
CA TRP A 259 30.05 -7.64 10.97
C TRP A 259 30.24 -6.45 11.92
N LEU A 260 29.32 -5.51 12.00
CA LEU A 260 29.34 -4.51 13.06
C LEU A 260 28.42 -4.95 14.20
N ARG A 261 28.95 -5.82 15.05
CA ARG A 261 28.42 -6.07 16.39
C ARG A 261 28.79 -4.89 17.28
N TRP A 262 27.80 -4.37 17.95
CA TRP A 262 27.92 -3.73 19.27
C TRP A 262 27.18 -4.59 20.26
#